data_560df405f333862112aed4c303551900
#
_entry.id   560df405f333862112aed4c303551900
#
_cell.length_a   1.000
_cell.length_b   1.000
_cell.length_c   1.000
_cell.angle_alpha   90.00
_cell.angle_beta   90.00
_cell.angle_gamma   90.00
#
_symmetry.space_group_name_H-M   'P 1'
#
loop_
_entity.id
_entity.type
_entity.pdbx_description
1 polymer ?
#
loop_
_entity_poly.entity_id
_entity_poly.type
_entity_poly.pdbx_seq_one_letter_code
_entity_poly.pdbx_strand_id
1 'polypeptide(L)'
;MLHKINRLQFIFFAFFSALSANSLAQAIVNIEDLRREGEVGFFTNISASLDAARGNRDRDYYSLQIRFDNNSENAESFLILQQSERKSNNKTMDESTFMHGRYILLGEEGIHWEIFTQYSENPFRNYQKRSVFGAGARYELTNTMRLGAGFLGEDETDLSGKSKTTDRFGFYLHNDFEIAENISFNPTFYFQPSIDDFENDYKASMILAIDFKVNENFKICLL
;
A
#
# COMPACT_ATOMS: atom_id res chain seq x y z
N MET A 1 17.75 31.19 16.93
CA MET A 1 16.81 31.59 15.87
C MET A 1 15.68 30.59 15.87
N LEU A 2 14.60 30.84 16.59
CA LEU A 2 13.44 29.92 16.67
C LEU A 2 12.58 30.11 15.39
N HIS A 3 12.60 29.10 14.52
CA HIS A 3 11.73 29.07 13.35
C HIS A 3 10.26 29.06 13.82
N LYS A 4 9.48 30.01 13.34
CA LYS A 4 8.03 30.02 13.52
C LYS A 4 7.45 28.80 12.81
N ILE A 5 7.08 27.78 13.59
CA ILE A 5 6.33 26.63 13.11
C ILE A 5 5.00 27.17 12.57
N ASN A 6 4.73 26.98 11.30
CA ASN A 6 3.51 27.44 10.63
C ASN A 6 2.29 26.75 11.26
N ARG A 7 1.18 27.45 11.45
CA ARG A 7 -0.07 26.91 12.04
C ARG A 7 -0.53 25.61 11.36
N LEU A 8 -0.22 25.46 10.08
CA LEU A 8 -0.52 24.24 9.32
C LEU A 8 0.30 23.03 9.79
N GLN A 9 1.58 23.24 10.17
CA GLN A 9 2.44 22.17 10.71
C GLN A 9 1.99 21.74 12.11
N PHE A 10 1.46 22.67 12.90
CA PHE A 10 0.93 22.36 14.23
C PHE A 10 -0.39 21.57 14.16
N ILE A 11 -1.25 21.88 13.19
CA ILE A 11 -2.51 21.14 12.93
C ILE A 11 -2.18 19.71 12.45
N PHE A 12 -1.16 19.58 11.60
CA PHE A 12 -0.68 18.26 11.12
C PHE A 12 -0.13 17.42 12.29
N PHE A 13 0.64 18.03 13.19
CA PHE A 13 1.21 17.34 14.37
C PHE A 13 0.16 17.01 15.42
N ALA A 14 -0.86 17.86 15.63
CA ALA A 14 -1.95 17.62 16.57
C ALA A 14 -2.93 16.53 16.09
N PHE A 15 -3.13 16.40 14.77
CA PHE A 15 -3.91 15.30 14.19
C PHE A 15 -3.18 13.96 14.38
N PHE A 16 -1.85 13.96 14.39
CA PHE A 16 -0.99 12.80 14.57
C PHE A 16 -1.04 12.20 15.99
N SER A 17 -1.21 13.02 17.01
CA SER A 17 -1.25 12.56 18.41
C SER A 17 -2.59 11.97 18.84
N ALA A 18 -3.65 12.13 18.03
CA ALA A 18 -4.98 11.58 18.31
C ALA A 18 -5.18 10.14 17.79
N LEU A 19 -4.25 9.60 16.99
CA LEU A 19 -4.37 8.28 16.35
C LEU A 19 -3.72 7.12 17.13
N SER A 20 -3.50 7.26 18.44
CA SER A 20 -3.08 6.15 19.31
C SER A 20 -4.23 5.22 19.67
N ALA A 21 -5.02 4.78 18.70
CA ALA A 21 -5.96 3.68 18.87
C ALA A 21 -5.38 2.43 18.24
N ASN A 22 -5.48 1.30 18.92
CA ASN A 22 -5.01 -0.03 18.56
C ASN A 22 -5.25 -0.38 17.07
N SER A 23 -4.41 0.11 16.17
CA SER A 23 -4.46 -0.29 14.78
C SER A 23 -3.77 -1.62 14.65
N LEU A 24 -4.54 -2.67 14.57
CA LEU A 24 -4.10 -3.94 14.01
C LEU A 24 -3.74 -3.64 12.55
N ALA A 25 -2.45 -3.54 12.27
CA ALA A 25 -1.93 -3.17 10.97
C ALA A 25 -2.34 -4.20 9.92
N GLN A 26 -3.46 -3.96 9.29
CA GLN A 26 -3.93 -4.74 8.16
C GLN A 26 -3.30 -4.16 6.89
N ALA A 27 -2.73 -5.03 6.05
CA ALA A 27 -2.01 -4.60 4.85
C ALA A 27 -2.95 -3.86 3.88
N ILE A 28 -2.98 -2.54 3.99
CA ILE A 28 -3.45 -1.65 2.94
C ILE A 28 -2.28 -1.49 1.97
N VAL A 29 -2.52 -1.75 0.70
CA VAL A 29 -1.50 -1.67 -0.34
C VAL A 29 -1.24 -0.21 -0.68
N ASN A 30 0.03 0.22 -0.67
CA ASN A 30 0.40 1.53 -1.17
C ASN A 30 0.34 1.53 -2.70
N ILE A 31 -0.71 2.13 -3.25
CA ILE A 31 -0.99 2.16 -4.68
C ILE A 31 -0.10 3.13 -5.43
N GLU A 32 0.30 4.22 -4.81
CA GLU A 32 1.12 5.24 -5.47
C GLU A 32 2.51 4.69 -5.83
N ASP A 33 3.13 3.92 -4.93
CA ASP A 33 4.41 3.25 -5.20
C ASP A 33 4.30 2.14 -6.27
N LEU A 34 3.09 1.68 -6.56
CA LEU A 34 2.86 0.63 -7.54
C LEU A 34 2.60 1.17 -8.95
N ARG A 35 2.41 2.45 -9.14
CA ARG A 35 2.13 3.01 -10.47
C ARG A 35 3.42 3.21 -11.27
N ARG A 36 3.32 3.04 -12.59
CA ARG A 36 4.35 3.38 -13.58
C ARG A 36 3.81 4.50 -14.45
N GLU A 37 3.75 5.69 -13.88
CA GLU A 37 3.20 6.88 -14.56
C GLU A 37 4.03 7.25 -15.79
N GLY A 38 3.36 7.52 -16.91
CA GLY A 38 3.97 7.99 -18.16
C GLY A 38 4.71 6.93 -18.99
N GLU A 39 4.82 5.69 -18.52
CA GLU A 39 5.43 4.60 -19.29
C GLU A 39 4.34 3.87 -20.10
N VAL A 40 4.34 4.01 -21.42
CA VAL A 40 3.43 3.28 -22.33
C VAL A 40 4.08 1.98 -22.79
N GLY A 41 3.34 0.87 -22.72
CA GLY A 41 3.79 -0.43 -23.16
C GLY A 41 3.41 -1.57 -22.24
N PHE A 42 3.93 -2.76 -22.56
CA PHE A 42 3.78 -3.94 -21.72
C PHE A 42 5.12 -4.23 -21.01
N PHE A 43 5.06 -4.35 -19.69
CA PHE A 43 6.24 -4.60 -18.86
C PHE A 43 6.01 -5.81 -17.97
N THR A 44 7.08 -6.56 -17.73
CA THR A 44 7.07 -7.67 -16.77
C THR A 44 8.26 -7.54 -15.84
N ASN A 45 8.02 -7.68 -14.55
CA ASN A 45 9.07 -7.73 -13.53
C ASN A 45 8.93 -9.01 -12.72
N ILE A 46 10.04 -9.72 -12.53
CA ILE A 46 10.13 -10.91 -11.70
C ILE A 46 11.21 -10.66 -10.65
N SER A 47 10.82 -10.74 -9.39
CA SER A 47 11.72 -10.60 -8.24
C SER A 47 11.69 -11.88 -7.41
N ALA A 48 12.85 -12.45 -7.14
CA ALA A 48 13.00 -13.62 -6.28
C ALA A 48 14.05 -13.35 -5.19
N SER A 49 13.74 -13.73 -3.97
CA SER A 49 14.65 -13.63 -2.84
C SER A 49 14.75 -14.99 -2.15
N LEU A 50 15.98 -15.39 -1.87
CA LEU A 50 16.30 -16.61 -1.13
C LEU A 50 17.33 -16.23 -0.05
N ASP A 51 17.04 -16.59 1.19
CA ASP A 51 17.98 -16.43 2.32
C ASP A 51 17.96 -17.71 3.15
N ALA A 52 19.13 -18.21 3.48
CA ALA A 52 19.29 -19.39 4.33
C ALA A 52 20.44 -19.19 5.30
N ALA A 53 20.18 -19.37 6.59
CA ALA A 53 21.18 -19.34 7.63
C ALA A 53 21.13 -20.63 8.47
N ARG A 54 22.28 -21.14 8.82
CA ARG A 54 22.45 -22.37 9.65
C ARG A 54 23.27 -22.04 10.89
N GLY A 55 22.92 -22.63 12.02
CA GLY A 55 23.63 -22.41 13.29
C GLY A 55 22.76 -22.72 14.50
N ASN A 56 22.84 -21.89 15.53
CA ASN A 56 22.01 -22.03 16.73
C ASN A 56 20.51 -21.90 16.43
N ARG A 57 20.17 -21.22 15.34
CA ARG A 57 18.84 -21.14 14.75
C ARG A 57 18.98 -21.25 13.25
N ASP A 58 18.37 -22.29 12.69
CA ASP A 58 18.24 -22.39 11.25
C ASP A 58 17.13 -21.46 10.78
N ARG A 59 17.39 -20.72 9.71
CA ARG A 59 16.40 -19.85 9.07
C ARG A 59 16.43 -20.09 7.57
N ASP A 60 15.23 -20.17 7.01
CA ASP A 60 15.00 -20.18 5.57
C ASP A 60 13.95 -19.14 5.25
N TYR A 61 14.18 -18.39 4.20
CA TYR A 61 13.22 -17.43 3.66
C TYR A 61 13.25 -17.52 2.14
N TYR A 62 12.08 -17.56 1.54
CA TYR A 62 11.92 -17.33 0.12
C TYR A 62 10.80 -16.35 -0.14
N SER A 63 10.92 -15.60 -1.24
CA SER A 63 9.88 -14.75 -1.79
C SER A 63 9.97 -14.76 -3.30
N LEU A 64 8.83 -14.85 -3.95
CA LEU A 64 8.67 -14.69 -5.39
C LEU A 64 7.58 -13.67 -5.66
N GLN A 65 7.89 -12.66 -6.46
CA GLN A 65 6.91 -11.70 -6.95
C GLN A 65 7.00 -11.65 -8.48
N ILE A 66 5.84 -11.69 -9.12
CA ILE A 66 5.68 -11.46 -10.55
C ILE A 66 4.73 -10.29 -10.73
N ARG A 67 5.13 -9.36 -11.57
CA ARG A 67 4.32 -8.19 -11.91
C ARG A 67 4.21 -8.06 -13.43
N PHE A 68 3.01 -7.78 -13.88
CA PHE A 68 2.68 -7.45 -15.26
C PHE A 68 2.06 -6.05 -15.28
N ASP A 69 2.54 -5.19 -16.15
CA ASP A 69 1.97 -3.88 -16.43
C ASP A 69 1.59 -3.81 -17.90
N ASN A 70 0.44 -3.21 -18.20
CA ASN A 70 0.02 -2.92 -19.56
C ASN A 70 -0.60 -1.52 -19.59
N ASN A 71 0.16 -0.55 -20.09
CA ASN A 71 -0.16 0.87 -20.06
C ASN A 71 -0.29 1.42 -21.48
N SER A 72 -1.28 2.26 -21.67
CA SER A 72 -1.53 3.02 -22.89
C SER A 72 -1.63 4.51 -22.56
N GLU A 73 -1.80 5.35 -23.57
CA GLU A 73 -2.00 6.81 -23.38
C GLU A 73 -3.25 7.14 -22.55
N ASN A 74 -4.25 6.25 -22.53
CA ASN A 74 -5.54 6.51 -21.87
C ASN A 74 -5.82 5.60 -20.68
N ALA A 75 -5.00 4.58 -20.43
CA ALA A 75 -5.23 3.65 -19.34
C ALA A 75 -3.93 2.99 -18.85
N GLU A 76 -3.90 2.70 -17.57
CA GLU A 76 -2.87 1.92 -16.91
C GLU A 76 -3.49 0.67 -16.30
N SER A 77 -2.82 -0.45 -16.37
CA SER A 77 -3.25 -1.65 -15.66
C SER A 77 -2.06 -2.44 -15.17
N PHE A 78 -2.22 -3.07 -14.01
CA PHE A 78 -1.21 -3.98 -13.51
C PHE A 78 -1.79 -5.14 -12.72
N LEU A 79 -1.04 -6.24 -12.72
CA LEU A 79 -1.29 -7.44 -11.92
C LEU A 79 -0.02 -7.80 -11.15
N ILE A 80 -0.14 -7.95 -9.84
CA ILE A 80 0.93 -8.40 -8.95
C ILE A 80 0.53 -9.73 -8.34
N LEU A 81 1.43 -10.71 -8.42
CA LEU A 81 1.33 -12.01 -7.77
C LEU A 81 2.55 -12.16 -6.88
N GLN A 82 2.34 -12.46 -5.61
CA GLN A 82 3.44 -12.64 -4.66
C GLN A 82 3.17 -13.81 -3.73
N GLN A 83 4.22 -14.57 -3.46
CA GLN A 83 4.25 -15.59 -2.43
C GLN A 83 5.55 -15.50 -1.64
N SER A 84 5.45 -15.64 -0.32
CA SER A 84 6.64 -15.72 0.55
C SER A 84 6.42 -16.70 1.68
N GLU A 85 7.51 -17.31 2.15
CA GLU A 85 7.52 -18.14 3.34
C GLU A 85 8.81 -17.93 4.13
N ARG A 86 8.68 -17.91 5.45
CA ARG A 86 9.80 -17.84 6.39
C ARG A 86 9.68 -18.98 7.38
N LYS A 87 10.76 -19.75 7.50
CA LYS A 87 10.91 -20.85 8.47
C LYS A 87 12.01 -20.55 9.49
N SER A 88 11.84 -21.07 10.69
CA SER A 88 12.91 -21.14 11.68
C SER A 88 12.89 -22.52 12.33
N ASN A 89 14.03 -23.23 12.32
CA ASN A 89 14.15 -24.61 12.81
C ASN A 89 13.07 -25.54 12.23
N ASN A 90 12.87 -25.50 10.93
CA ASN A 90 11.84 -26.24 10.16
C ASN A 90 10.38 -25.91 10.53
N LYS A 91 10.13 -24.87 11.33
CA LYS A 91 8.79 -24.42 11.66
C LYS A 91 8.48 -23.17 10.87
N THR A 92 7.34 -23.14 10.16
CA THR A 92 6.85 -21.94 9.48
C THR A 92 6.55 -20.85 10.50
N MET A 93 7.12 -19.69 10.30
CA MET A 93 7.01 -18.50 11.16
C MET A 93 6.22 -17.38 10.49
N ASP A 94 6.14 -17.40 9.17
CA ASP A 94 5.36 -16.48 8.35
C ASP A 94 5.15 -17.11 6.98
N GLU A 95 3.96 -16.95 6.44
CA GLU A 95 3.60 -17.38 5.09
C GLU A 95 2.58 -16.39 4.54
N SER A 96 2.78 -15.95 3.33
CA SER A 96 1.81 -15.05 2.70
C SER A 96 1.67 -15.30 1.20
N THR A 97 0.43 -15.25 0.75
CA THR A 97 0.05 -15.17 -0.66
C THR A 97 -0.66 -13.85 -0.88
N PHE A 98 -0.27 -13.13 -1.93
CA PHE A 98 -0.85 -11.86 -2.29
C PHE A 98 -1.08 -11.77 -3.79
N MET A 99 -2.24 -11.28 -4.17
CA MET A 99 -2.59 -10.93 -5.55
C MET A 99 -3.27 -9.57 -5.55
N HIS A 100 -2.89 -8.70 -6.46
CA HIS A 100 -3.53 -7.40 -6.66
C HIS A 100 -3.60 -7.08 -8.15
N GLY A 101 -4.80 -6.84 -8.64
CA GLY A 101 -5.06 -6.36 -9.99
C GLY A 101 -5.73 -5.00 -9.95
N ARG A 102 -5.30 -4.09 -10.80
CA ARG A 102 -5.87 -2.73 -10.93
C ARG A 102 -5.94 -2.31 -12.38
N TYR A 103 -7.00 -1.63 -12.73
CA TYR A 103 -7.18 -0.92 -13.99
C TYR A 103 -7.54 0.52 -13.69
N ILE A 104 -6.85 1.45 -14.34
CA ILE A 104 -6.99 2.88 -14.17
C ILE A 104 -7.28 3.48 -15.54
N LEU A 105 -8.41 4.17 -15.66
CA LEU A 105 -8.76 4.95 -16.83
C LEU A 105 -8.27 6.39 -16.58
N LEU A 106 -7.32 6.83 -17.38
CA LEU A 106 -6.76 8.17 -17.30
C LEU A 106 -7.79 9.16 -17.89
N GLY A 107 -8.29 10.04 -17.05
CA GLY A 107 -9.26 11.05 -17.44
C GLY A 107 -8.60 12.43 -17.64
N GLU A 108 -9.38 13.37 -18.06
CA GLU A 108 -8.97 14.77 -18.21
C GLU A 108 -8.93 15.48 -16.85
N GLU A 109 -8.23 16.61 -16.80
CA GLU A 109 -8.13 17.49 -15.62
C GLU A 109 -7.62 16.81 -14.34
N GLY A 110 -6.80 15.76 -14.48
CA GLY A 110 -6.21 15.04 -13.36
C GLY A 110 -7.17 14.12 -12.59
N ILE A 111 -8.36 13.82 -13.12
CA ILE A 111 -9.30 12.86 -12.55
C ILE A 111 -9.12 11.52 -13.24
N HIS A 112 -8.79 10.48 -12.49
CA HIS A 112 -8.61 9.11 -12.98
C HIS A 112 -9.61 8.20 -12.28
N TRP A 113 -10.26 7.32 -13.07
CA TRP A 113 -11.18 6.33 -12.54
C TRP A 113 -10.48 4.99 -12.40
N GLU A 114 -10.76 4.27 -11.32
CA GLU A 114 -10.08 3.02 -11.05
C GLU A 114 -11.02 1.94 -10.54
N ILE A 115 -10.70 0.70 -10.94
CA ILE A 115 -11.25 -0.51 -10.35
C ILE A 115 -10.10 -1.41 -9.93
N PHE A 116 -10.29 -2.14 -8.84
CA PHE A 116 -9.25 -3.04 -8.35
C PHE A 116 -9.84 -4.26 -7.66
N THR A 117 -9.03 -5.31 -7.64
CA THR A 117 -9.27 -6.50 -6.83
C THR A 117 -8.00 -6.88 -6.10
N GLN A 118 -8.16 -7.41 -4.90
CA GLN A 118 -7.04 -7.88 -4.08
C GLN A 118 -7.43 -9.17 -3.38
N TYR A 119 -6.50 -10.11 -3.34
CA TYR A 119 -6.57 -11.29 -2.49
C TYR A 119 -5.30 -11.35 -1.64
N SER A 120 -5.47 -11.66 -0.38
CA SER A 120 -4.35 -11.88 0.54
C SER A 120 -4.66 -13.01 1.50
N GLU A 121 -3.67 -13.86 1.74
CA GLU A 121 -3.71 -14.94 2.70
C GLU A 121 -2.45 -14.86 3.57
N ASN A 122 -2.63 -14.78 4.88
CA ASN A 122 -1.54 -14.78 5.83
C ASN A 122 -2.04 -15.22 7.22
N PRO A 123 -1.98 -16.51 7.53
CA PRO A 123 -2.47 -17.04 8.80
C PRO A 123 -1.63 -16.61 10.02
N PHE A 124 -0.50 -15.94 9.82
CA PHE A 124 0.35 -15.37 10.87
C PHE A 124 0.01 -13.91 11.21
N ARG A 125 -0.97 -13.35 10.51
CA ARG A 125 -1.60 -12.06 10.82
C ARG A 125 -2.96 -12.29 11.48
N ASN A 126 -3.72 -11.25 11.70
CA ASN A 126 -5.02 -11.34 12.38
C ASN A 126 -6.16 -11.88 11.49
N TYR A 127 -5.86 -12.31 10.27
CA TYR A 127 -6.81 -12.91 9.34
C TYR A 127 -6.18 -14.11 8.62
N GLN A 128 -6.98 -15.09 8.24
CA GLN A 128 -6.56 -16.21 7.43
C GLN A 128 -6.50 -15.81 5.95
N LYS A 129 -7.58 -15.25 5.43
CA LYS A 129 -7.70 -14.77 4.05
C LYS A 129 -8.57 -13.53 3.98
N ARG A 130 -8.31 -12.71 2.98
CA ARG A 130 -9.06 -11.49 2.70
C ARG A 130 -9.15 -11.26 1.21
N SER A 131 -10.36 -11.01 0.73
CA SER A 131 -10.66 -10.58 -0.63
C SER A 131 -11.22 -9.18 -0.61
N VAL A 132 -10.79 -8.32 -1.51
CA VAL A 132 -11.29 -6.96 -1.66
C VAL A 132 -11.58 -6.70 -3.14
N PHE A 133 -12.70 -6.08 -3.42
CA PHE A 133 -13.02 -5.51 -4.72
C PHE A 133 -13.45 -4.07 -4.52
N GLY A 134 -12.96 -3.15 -5.33
CA GLY A 134 -13.27 -1.74 -5.18
C GLY A 134 -13.25 -0.96 -6.49
N ALA A 135 -13.92 0.19 -6.43
CA ALA A 135 -13.92 1.18 -7.49
C ALA A 135 -13.87 2.58 -6.90
N GLY A 136 -13.22 3.51 -7.58
CA GLY A 136 -13.07 4.87 -7.08
C GLY A 136 -12.55 5.84 -8.12
N ALA A 137 -12.24 7.03 -7.64
CA ALA A 137 -11.57 8.06 -8.40
C ALA A 137 -10.35 8.56 -7.64
N ARG A 138 -9.31 8.88 -8.39
CA ARG A 138 -8.10 9.56 -7.95
C ARG A 138 -8.09 10.94 -8.57
N TYR A 139 -7.78 11.95 -7.78
CA TYR A 139 -7.66 13.32 -8.22
C TYR A 139 -6.27 13.87 -7.92
N GLU A 140 -5.61 14.41 -8.93
CA GLU A 140 -4.34 15.11 -8.84
C GLU A 140 -4.57 16.57 -8.43
N LEU A 141 -4.50 16.86 -7.13
CA LEU A 141 -4.69 18.21 -6.62
C LEU A 141 -3.60 19.16 -7.07
N THR A 142 -2.38 18.65 -7.08
CA THR A 142 -1.17 19.35 -7.55
C THR A 142 -0.23 18.32 -8.19
N ASN A 143 0.89 18.76 -8.73
CA ASN A 143 1.92 17.86 -9.27
C ASN A 143 2.49 16.87 -8.22
N THR A 144 2.27 17.14 -6.94
CA THR A 144 2.82 16.33 -5.84
C THR A 144 1.75 15.73 -4.94
N MET A 145 0.54 16.28 -4.92
CA MET A 145 -0.53 15.87 -4.00
C MET A 145 -1.67 15.18 -4.75
N ARG A 146 -2.05 14.02 -4.26
CA ARG A 146 -3.10 13.17 -4.84
C ARG A 146 -4.09 12.76 -3.76
N LEU A 147 -5.37 12.82 -4.11
CA LEU A 147 -6.49 12.35 -3.28
C LEU A 147 -7.19 11.20 -3.99
N GLY A 148 -7.57 10.18 -3.25
CA GLY A 148 -8.44 9.13 -3.75
C GLY A 148 -9.68 8.95 -2.88
N ALA A 149 -10.80 8.66 -3.53
CA ALA A 149 -12.04 8.31 -2.87
C ALA A 149 -12.78 7.22 -3.65
N GLY A 150 -13.39 6.28 -2.94
CA GLY A 150 -14.08 5.18 -3.58
C GLY A 150 -14.86 4.32 -2.60
N PHE A 151 -15.37 3.21 -3.14
CA PHE A 151 -16.07 2.17 -2.41
C PHE A 151 -15.35 0.85 -2.58
N LEU A 152 -15.37 0.03 -1.55
CA LEU A 152 -14.83 -1.33 -1.60
C LEU A 152 -15.70 -2.29 -0.78
N GLY A 153 -15.90 -3.48 -1.33
CA GLY A 153 -16.42 -4.65 -0.63
C GLY A 153 -15.27 -5.52 -0.16
N GLU A 154 -15.31 -5.92 1.09
CA GLU A 154 -14.30 -6.73 1.75
C GLU A 154 -14.93 -8.01 2.29
N ASP A 155 -14.35 -9.15 1.99
CA ASP A 155 -14.67 -10.44 2.59
C ASP A 155 -13.43 -10.96 3.32
N GLU A 156 -13.50 -11.03 4.64
CA GLU A 156 -12.40 -11.42 5.50
C GLU A 156 -12.77 -12.65 6.32
N THR A 157 -11.90 -13.65 6.32
CA THR A 157 -12.00 -14.82 7.17
C THR A 157 -10.97 -14.71 8.28
N ASP A 158 -11.42 -14.73 9.53
CA ASP A 158 -10.55 -14.70 10.70
C ASP A 158 -9.82 -16.05 10.93
N LEU A 159 -8.91 -16.09 11.92
CA LEU A 159 -8.15 -17.28 12.26
C LEU A 159 -9.02 -18.43 12.81
N SER A 160 -10.26 -18.16 13.21
CA SER A 160 -11.23 -19.17 13.64
C SER A 160 -12.01 -19.81 12.49
N GLY A 161 -11.84 -19.28 11.27
CA GLY A 161 -12.57 -19.69 10.07
C GLY A 161 -13.91 -18.98 9.87
N LYS A 162 -14.23 -17.98 10.69
CA LYS A 162 -15.45 -17.20 10.54
C LYS A 162 -15.24 -16.09 9.50
N SER A 163 -16.11 -16.02 8.51
CA SER A 163 -16.09 -14.98 7.49
C SER A 163 -17.01 -13.81 7.86
N LYS A 164 -16.57 -12.60 7.52
CA LYS A 164 -17.33 -11.35 7.63
C LYS A 164 -17.19 -10.58 6.33
N THR A 165 -18.30 -10.17 5.75
CA THR A 165 -18.34 -9.24 4.62
C THR A 165 -18.61 -7.84 5.16
N THR A 166 -17.89 -6.84 4.66
CA THR A 166 -18.01 -5.44 5.09
C THR A 166 -17.85 -4.53 3.88
N ASP A 167 -18.81 -3.64 3.68
CA ASP A 167 -18.70 -2.57 2.69
C ASP A 167 -18.08 -1.33 3.35
N ARG A 168 -17.13 -0.71 2.64
CA ARG A 168 -16.35 0.41 3.15
C ARG A 168 -16.28 1.57 2.17
N PHE A 169 -16.19 2.77 2.67
CA PHE A 169 -15.59 3.86 1.93
C PHE A 169 -14.07 3.68 1.92
N GLY A 170 -13.42 4.11 0.85
CA GLY A 170 -11.97 4.16 0.76
C GLY A 170 -11.51 5.57 0.49
N PHE A 171 -10.66 6.11 1.35
CA PHE A 171 -10.04 7.42 1.16
C PHE A 171 -8.53 7.27 1.26
N TYR A 172 -7.80 7.98 0.41
CA TYR A 172 -6.37 8.15 0.61
C TYR A 172 -5.90 9.56 0.25
N LEU A 173 -4.81 9.94 0.88
CA LEU A 173 -4.05 11.15 0.60
C LEU A 173 -2.59 10.76 0.46
N HIS A 174 -2.00 11.13 -0.64
CA HIS A 174 -0.58 10.97 -0.92
C HIS A 174 0.05 12.32 -1.23
N ASN A 175 1.30 12.52 -0.85
CA ASN A 175 2.05 13.69 -1.27
C ASN A 175 3.54 13.38 -1.39
N ASP A 176 4.17 13.94 -2.44
CA ASP A 176 5.60 13.87 -2.69
C ASP A 176 6.23 15.20 -2.24
N PHE A 177 7.00 15.18 -1.15
CA PHE A 177 7.74 16.34 -0.67
C PHE A 177 9.21 16.24 -1.06
N GLU A 178 9.72 17.19 -1.80
CA GLU A 178 11.16 17.40 -1.97
C GLU A 178 11.70 18.20 -0.78
N ILE A 179 12.40 17.53 0.14
CA ILE A 179 13.04 18.17 1.31
C ILE A 179 14.35 18.84 0.91
N ALA A 180 15.08 18.22 -0.02
CA ALA A 180 16.32 18.70 -0.61
C ALA A 180 16.47 18.13 -2.03
N GLU A 181 17.42 18.61 -2.82
CA GLU A 181 17.67 18.15 -4.21
C GLU A 181 17.82 16.63 -4.35
N ASN A 182 18.21 15.95 -3.28
CA ASN A 182 18.45 14.52 -3.27
C ASN A 182 17.65 13.76 -2.20
N ILE A 183 16.68 14.41 -1.55
CA ILE A 183 15.88 13.79 -0.49
C ILE A 183 14.41 14.09 -0.74
N SER A 184 13.61 13.05 -0.93
CA SER A 184 12.14 13.14 -0.96
C SER A 184 11.51 12.40 0.21
N PHE A 185 10.35 12.88 0.64
CA PHE A 185 9.53 12.31 1.70
C PHE A 185 8.11 12.12 1.16
N ASN A 186 7.64 10.89 1.13
CA ASN A 186 6.43 10.49 0.43
C ASN A 186 5.44 9.83 1.41
N PRO A 187 4.70 10.61 2.22
CA PRO A 187 3.67 10.09 3.09
C PRO A 187 2.41 9.71 2.31
N THR A 188 1.87 8.55 2.62
CA THR A 188 0.56 8.11 2.14
C THR A 188 -0.31 7.73 3.33
N PHE A 189 -1.49 8.31 3.41
CA PHE A 189 -2.48 8.03 4.43
C PHE A 189 -3.70 7.37 3.81
N TYR A 190 -4.19 6.29 4.43
CA TYR A 190 -5.39 5.56 4.04
C TYR A 190 -6.39 5.54 5.18
N PHE A 191 -7.68 5.73 4.86
CA PHE A 191 -8.78 5.62 5.79
C PHE A 191 -9.94 4.87 5.14
N GLN A 192 -10.37 3.76 5.75
CA GLN A 192 -11.39 2.86 5.20
C GLN A 192 -12.45 2.55 6.27
N PRO A 193 -13.37 3.47 6.56
CA PRO A 193 -14.46 3.22 7.49
C PRO A 193 -15.52 2.30 6.87
N SER A 194 -16.15 1.47 7.70
CA SER A 194 -17.35 0.71 7.33
C SER A 194 -18.49 1.65 7.01
N ILE A 195 -19.29 1.31 6.01
CA ILE A 195 -20.51 2.06 5.67
C ILE A 195 -21.56 1.91 6.78
N ASP A 196 -21.64 0.73 7.40
CA ASP A 196 -22.64 0.42 8.43
C ASP A 196 -22.25 0.95 9.82
N ASP A 197 -20.94 1.06 10.11
CA ASP A 197 -20.43 1.51 11.41
C ASP A 197 -19.17 2.37 11.24
N PHE A 198 -19.39 3.60 10.76
CA PHE A 198 -18.32 4.51 10.38
C PHE A 198 -17.38 4.89 11.54
N GLU A 199 -17.92 4.96 12.76
CA GLU A 199 -17.17 5.44 13.92
C GLU A 199 -16.36 4.34 14.61
N ASN A 200 -16.85 3.09 14.63
CA ASN A 200 -16.24 2.02 15.41
C ASN A 200 -15.56 0.94 14.55
N ASP A 201 -15.97 0.77 13.27
CA ASP A 201 -15.34 -0.19 12.35
C ASP A 201 -14.64 0.56 11.22
N TYR A 202 -13.38 0.91 11.42
CA TYR A 202 -12.55 1.52 10.40
C TYR A 202 -11.15 0.89 10.35
N LYS A 203 -10.52 1.00 9.19
CA LYS A 203 -9.12 0.66 8.97
C LYS A 203 -8.38 1.95 8.61
N ALA A 204 -7.30 2.24 9.30
CA ALA A 204 -6.43 3.37 9.01
C ALA A 204 -4.99 2.88 8.86
N SER A 205 -4.28 3.40 7.88
CA SER A 205 -2.86 3.11 7.67
C SER A 205 -2.15 4.35 7.20
N MET A 206 -0.90 4.46 7.63
CA MET A 206 0.01 5.49 7.15
C MET A 206 1.32 4.84 6.78
N ILE A 207 1.78 5.16 5.59
CA ILE A 207 3.04 4.71 5.04
C ILE A 207 3.92 5.95 4.87
N LEU A 208 5.14 5.88 5.35
CA LEU A 208 6.12 6.95 5.27
C LEU A 208 7.32 6.42 4.51
N ALA A 209 7.56 6.95 3.32
CA ALA A 209 8.75 6.63 2.55
C ALA A 209 9.70 7.83 2.52
N ILE A 210 10.99 7.59 2.71
CA ILE A 210 12.05 8.58 2.56
C ILE A 210 13.04 8.03 1.54
N ASP A 211 13.23 8.77 0.47
CA ASP A 211 14.13 8.42 -0.60
C ASP A 211 15.37 9.33 -0.59
N PHE A 212 16.53 8.72 -0.61
CA PHE A 212 17.82 9.40 -0.73
C PHE A 212 18.45 9.06 -2.08
N LYS A 213 18.49 10.01 -2.99
CA LYS A 213 19.21 9.87 -4.28
C LYS A 213 20.69 10.18 -4.05
N VAL A 214 21.52 9.14 -4.00
CA VAL A 214 22.97 9.30 -3.80
C VAL A 214 23.65 9.73 -5.10
N ASN A 215 23.22 9.17 -6.24
CA ASN A 215 23.62 9.56 -7.60
C ASN A 215 22.56 9.05 -8.61
N GLU A 216 22.81 9.19 -9.89
CA GLU A 216 21.87 8.78 -10.95
C GLU A 216 21.53 7.28 -10.95
N ASN A 217 22.44 6.44 -10.43
CA ASN A 217 22.32 4.97 -10.44
C ASN A 217 22.06 4.37 -9.05
N PHE A 218 22.08 5.17 -7.99
CA PHE A 218 21.97 4.67 -6.62
C PHE A 218 20.99 5.49 -5.78
N LYS A 219 19.93 4.84 -5.32
CA LYS A 219 18.89 5.38 -4.45
C LYS A 219 18.76 4.49 -3.21
N ILE A 220 18.59 5.09 -2.04
CA ILE A 220 18.26 4.42 -0.80
C ILE A 220 16.81 4.79 -0.47
N CYS A 221 15.94 3.80 -0.26
CA CYS A 221 14.58 3.99 0.18
C CYS A 221 14.41 3.43 1.59
N LEU A 222 13.84 4.22 2.49
CA LEU A 222 13.45 3.84 3.85
C LEU A 222 11.92 3.87 3.93
N LEU A 223 11.32 2.77 4.40
CA LEU A 223 9.89 2.57 4.60
C LEU A 223 9.56 2.38 6.08
#